data_6c9729493a6994c253727c918b45387b
#
_entry.id   6c9729493a6994c253727c918b45387b
#
_cell.length_a   1.000
_cell.length_b   1.000
_cell.length_c   1.000
_cell.angle_alpha   90.00
_cell.angle_beta   90.00
_cell.angle_gamma   90.00
#
_symmetry.space_group_name_H-M   'P 1'
#
loop_
_entity.id
_entity.type
_entity.pdbx_description
1 polymer ?
#
loop_
_entity_poly.entity_id
_entity_poly.type
_entity_poly.pdbx_seq_one_letter_code
_entity_poly.pdbx_strand_id
1 'polypeptide(L)'
;MIHINHLKKSYDSFTLECSLDIPKGVITGIIGMNGAGKSTLFKSILGINPIDEGNIQIPSKQDIGVVLSETGFSEFFTVSDIISILKCTYKRFDEDLFHSYCQRFDIPLDKKTRTFSTGMKAKLNIIIALTHHAQLLILDEPTAGLDVLTRDEILIY
;
A
#
# COMPACT_ATOMS: atom_id res chain seq x y z
N MET A 1 3.18 13.63 8.25
CA MET A 1 2.97 14.81 7.41
C MET A 1 3.66 14.58 6.09
N ILE A 2 2.99 14.86 4.99
CA ILE A 2 3.53 14.80 3.63
C ILE A 2 3.54 16.23 3.10
N HIS A 3 4.65 16.65 2.52
CA HIS A 3 4.75 17.92 1.79
C HIS A 3 5.23 17.64 0.38
N ILE A 4 4.43 18.01 -0.59
CA ILE A 4 4.73 17.95 -2.02
C ILE A 4 4.76 19.38 -2.55
N ASN A 5 5.89 19.80 -3.05
CA ASN A 5 6.08 21.14 -3.58
C ASN A 5 6.49 21.08 -5.05
N HIS A 6 5.62 21.58 -5.94
CA HIS A 6 5.82 21.66 -7.39
C HIS A 6 6.30 20.34 -8.01
N LEU A 7 5.71 19.21 -7.55
CA LEU A 7 5.99 17.91 -8.18
C LEU A 7 5.59 17.98 -9.65
N LYS A 8 6.53 17.62 -10.52
CA LYS A 8 6.28 17.43 -11.95
C LYS A 8 6.83 16.10 -12.41
N LYS A 9 6.00 15.37 -13.16
CA LYS A 9 6.38 14.13 -13.84
C LYS A 9 5.77 14.11 -15.21
N SER A 10 6.60 14.09 -16.25
CA SER A 10 6.19 14.12 -17.65
C SER A 10 6.38 12.75 -18.30
N TYR A 11 5.44 12.39 -19.14
CA TYR A 11 5.46 11.28 -20.08
C TYR A 11 5.09 11.82 -21.47
N ASP A 12 5.26 11.04 -22.53
CA ASP A 12 5.03 11.50 -23.90
C ASP A 12 3.65 12.13 -24.14
N SER A 13 2.60 11.61 -23.49
CA SER A 13 1.21 12.04 -23.67
C SER A 13 0.54 12.60 -22.42
N PHE A 14 1.27 12.70 -21.29
CA PHE A 14 0.70 13.08 -20.02
C PHE A 14 1.73 13.74 -19.11
N THR A 15 1.33 14.81 -18.42
CA THR A 15 2.14 15.44 -17.39
C THR A 15 1.35 15.54 -16.09
N LEU A 16 1.92 15.03 -15.02
CA LEU A 16 1.42 15.23 -13.66
C LEU A 16 2.12 16.44 -13.04
N GLU A 17 1.35 17.43 -12.62
CA GLU A 17 1.84 18.56 -11.81
C GLU A 17 0.96 18.73 -10.58
N CYS A 18 1.56 18.76 -9.39
CA CYS A 18 0.81 19.03 -8.18
C CYS A 18 1.65 19.58 -7.03
N SER A 19 1.00 20.32 -6.15
CA SER A 19 1.48 20.68 -4.81
C SER A 19 0.43 20.29 -3.80
N LEU A 20 0.84 19.61 -2.72
CA LEU A 20 -0.11 19.05 -1.75
C LEU A 20 0.53 18.96 -0.38
N ASP A 21 -0.20 19.40 0.64
CA ASP A 21 0.16 19.23 2.05
C ASP A 21 -0.86 18.32 2.74
N ILE A 22 -0.38 17.22 3.31
CA ILE A 22 -1.21 16.28 4.08
C ILE A 22 -0.73 16.29 5.53
N PRO A 23 -1.51 16.82 6.49
CA PRO A 23 -1.15 16.80 7.89
C PRO A 23 -1.18 15.38 8.48
N LYS A 24 -0.60 15.21 9.67
CA LYS A 24 -0.70 13.95 10.41
C LYS A 24 -2.10 13.74 10.96
N GLY A 25 -2.51 12.46 11.07
CA GLY A 25 -3.75 12.07 11.74
C GLY A 25 -5.01 12.34 10.93
N VAL A 26 -4.89 12.51 9.63
CA VAL A 26 -6.03 12.66 8.71
C VAL A 26 -6.07 11.58 7.66
N ILE A 27 -7.27 11.31 7.15
CA ILE A 27 -7.49 10.49 5.95
C ILE A 27 -7.72 11.46 4.79
N THR A 28 -6.94 11.29 3.72
CA THR A 28 -7.05 12.11 2.52
C THR A 28 -7.41 11.22 1.32
N GLY A 29 -8.55 11.50 0.70
CA GLY A 29 -8.97 10.82 -0.53
C GLY A 29 -8.48 11.58 -1.77
N ILE A 30 -7.85 10.86 -2.70
CA ILE A 30 -7.48 11.38 -4.02
C ILE A 30 -8.48 10.87 -5.04
N ILE A 31 -9.23 11.79 -5.63
CA ILE A 31 -10.32 11.49 -6.57
C ILE A 31 -9.91 11.97 -7.97
N GLY A 32 -10.24 11.19 -8.98
CA GLY A 32 -10.01 11.54 -10.38
C GLY A 32 -10.38 10.41 -11.32
N MET A 33 -10.56 10.74 -12.59
CA MET A 33 -10.87 9.74 -13.65
C MET A 33 -9.73 8.72 -13.78
N ASN A 34 -10.02 7.59 -14.44
CA ASN A 34 -8.96 6.64 -14.81
C ASN A 34 -7.99 7.35 -15.78
N GLY A 35 -6.68 7.14 -15.56
CA GLY A 35 -5.64 7.84 -16.30
C GLY A 35 -5.31 9.26 -15.81
N ALA A 36 -5.98 9.80 -14.81
CA ALA A 36 -5.69 11.13 -14.25
C ALA A 36 -4.37 11.24 -13.48
N GLY A 37 -3.61 10.14 -13.34
CA GLY A 37 -2.29 10.16 -12.71
C GLY A 37 -2.28 9.82 -11.21
N LYS A 38 -3.37 9.30 -10.63
CA LYS A 38 -3.42 8.92 -9.21
C LYS A 38 -2.31 7.94 -8.82
N SER A 39 -2.20 6.82 -9.53
CA SER A 39 -1.15 5.81 -9.28
C SER A 39 0.26 6.35 -9.62
N THR A 40 0.37 7.27 -10.58
CA THR A 40 1.63 7.98 -10.87
C THR A 40 2.05 8.83 -9.68
N LEU A 41 1.12 9.57 -9.07
CA LEU A 41 1.37 10.36 -7.88
C LEU A 41 1.84 9.48 -6.72
N PHE A 42 1.16 8.37 -6.44
CA PHE A 42 1.58 7.44 -5.37
C PHE A 42 2.96 6.83 -5.65
N LYS A 43 3.22 6.37 -6.88
CA LYS A 43 4.54 5.85 -7.27
C LYS A 43 5.65 6.92 -7.17
N SER A 44 5.33 8.19 -7.47
CA SER A 44 6.28 9.31 -7.31
C SER A 44 6.53 9.63 -5.83
N ILE A 45 5.50 9.66 -4.99
CA ILE A 45 5.62 9.84 -3.53
C ILE A 45 6.54 8.77 -2.94
N LEU A 46 6.40 7.52 -3.36
CA LEU A 46 7.19 6.39 -2.89
C LEU A 46 8.62 6.34 -3.47
N GLY A 47 8.92 7.22 -4.43
CA GLY A 47 10.20 7.23 -5.14
C GLY A 47 10.40 6.03 -6.07
N ILE A 48 9.31 5.35 -6.45
CA ILE A 48 9.31 4.28 -7.47
C ILE A 48 9.47 4.92 -8.86
N ASN A 49 8.72 5.99 -9.12
CA ASN A 49 8.88 6.81 -10.31
C ASN A 49 9.69 8.06 -9.94
N PRO A 50 10.87 8.29 -10.55
CA PRO A 50 11.61 9.52 -10.34
C PRO A 50 10.80 10.71 -10.87
N ILE A 51 10.77 11.80 -10.10
CA ILE A 51 10.16 13.07 -10.50
C ILE A 51 11.15 13.87 -11.36
N ASP A 52 10.60 14.73 -12.23
CA ASP A 52 11.42 15.57 -13.12
C ASP A 52 11.75 16.92 -12.44
N GLU A 53 10.79 17.46 -11.66
CA GLU A 53 10.95 18.71 -10.91
C GLU A 53 10.22 18.63 -9.56
N GLY A 54 10.56 19.54 -8.64
CA GLY A 54 9.91 19.66 -7.35
C GLY A 54 10.57 18.89 -6.21
N ASN A 55 9.88 18.81 -5.09
CA ASN A 55 10.37 18.13 -3.89
C ASN A 55 9.24 17.40 -3.16
N ILE A 56 9.56 16.24 -2.61
CA ILE A 56 8.64 15.43 -1.82
C ILE A 56 9.28 15.12 -0.47
N GLN A 57 8.60 15.50 0.61
CA GLN A 57 8.98 15.17 1.98
C GLN A 57 7.98 14.19 2.57
N ILE A 58 8.46 13.01 2.92
CA ILE A 58 7.67 11.90 3.50
C ILE A 58 8.42 11.26 4.67
N PRO A 59 7.74 10.46 5.51
CA PRO A 59 8.41 9.61 6.50
C PRO A 59 9.44 8.67 5.88
N SER A 60 10.27 8.06 6.73
CA SER A 60 11.19 7.00 6.30
C SER A 60 10.42 5.86 5.62
N LYS A 61 11.01 5.22 4.61
CA LYS A 61 10.40 4.06 3.92
C LYS A 61 9.96 2.95 4.87
N GLN A 62 10.64 2.80 6.00
CA GLN A 62 10.27 1.84 7.05
C GLN A 62 9.00 2.21 7.83
N ASP A 63 8.58 3.46 7.72
CA ASP A 63 7.40 4.01 8.38
C ASP A 63 6.21 4.17 7.43
N ILE A 64 6.28 3.59 6.22
CA ILE A 64 5.25 3.69 5.20
C ILE A 64 4.66 2.30 4.92
N GLY A 65 3.36 2.15 5.15
CA GLY A 65 2.58 1.00 4.70
C GLY A 65 2.00 1.27 3.31
N VAL A 66 2.11 0.30 2.41
CA VAL A 66 1.73 0.50 1.00
C VAL A 66 0.89 -0.66 0.51
N VAL A 67 -0.23 -0.34 -0.12
CA VAL A 67 -1.00 -1.27 -0.97
C VAL A 67 -1.17 -0.59 -2.33
N LEU A 68 -0.51 -1.12 -3.34
CA LEU A 68 -0.69 -0.68 -4.74
C LEU A 68 -1.31 -1.82 -5.54
N SER A 69 -2.05 -1.48 -6.57
CA SER A 69 -2.77 -2.42 -7.43
C SER A 69 -1.86 -3.46 -8.12
N GLU A 70 -0.60 -3.10 -8.36
CA GLU A 70 0.37 -3.94 -9.09
C GLU A 70 1.48 -4.51 -8.19
N THR A 71 1.40 -4.33 -6.88
CA THR A 71 2.43 -4.79 -5.95
C THR A 71 1.99 -6.00 -5.16
N GLY A 72 2.94 -6.85 -4.86
CA GLY A 72 2.72 -8.03 -4.05
C GLY A 72 3.99 -8.87 -3.95
N PHE A 73 3.93 -9.84 -3.09
CA PHE A 73 4.96 -10.86 -3.03
C PHE A 73 4.81 -11.87 -4.17
N SER A 74 5.91 -12.56 -4.48
CA SER A 74 5.88 -13.65 -5.46
C SER A 74 4.78 -14.67 -5.10
N GLU A 75 4.03 -15.09 -6.09
CA GLU A 75 2.93 -16.07 -5.95
C GLU A 75 3.40 -17.45 -5.45
N PHE A 76 4.70 -17.70 -5.45
CA PHE A 76 5.30 -18.95 -4.95
C PHE A 76 5.59 -18.94 -3.45
N PHE A 77 5.52 -17.77 -2.79
CA PHE A 77 5.73 -17.68 -1.34
C PHE A 77 4.48 -18.14 -0.56
N THR A 78 4.74 -18.77 0.56
CA THR A 78 3.75 -18.96 1.62
C THR A 78 3.65 -17.70 2.47
N VAL A 79 2.60 -17.58 3.28
CA VAL A 79 2.49 -16.46 4.23
C VAL A 79 3.61 -16.51 5.26
N SER A 80 4.04 -17.71 5.68
CA SER A 80 5.19 -17.90 6.58
C SER A 80 6.51 -17.40 5.97
N ASP A 81 6.72 -17.58 4.66
CA ASP A 81 7.87 -16.99 3.96
C ASP A 81 7.80 -15.46 3.98
N ILE A 82 6.61 -14.90 3.76
CA ILE A 82 6.38 -13.46 3.81
C ILE A 82 6.66 -12.90 5.21
N ILE A 83 6.19 -13.55 6.28
CA ILE A 83 6.51 -13.17 7.66
C ILE A 83 8.03 -13.09 7.86
N SER A 84 8.77 -14.11 7.39
CA SER A 84 10.23 -14.14 7.53
C SER A 84 10.90 -12.96 6.81
N ILE A 85 10.41 -12.58 5.63
CA ILE A 85 10.89 -11.41 4.88
C ILE A 85 10.57 -10.12 5.63
N LEU A 86 9.34 -9.97 6.15
CA LEU A 86 8.90 -8.77 6.86
C LEU A 86 9.71 -8.54 8.13
N LYS A 87 10.04 -9.60 8.89
CA LYS A 87 10.91 -9.55 10.07
C LYS A 87 12.31 -9.02 9.74
N CYS A 88 12.85 -9.38 8.59
CA CYS A 88 14.14 -8.90 8.15
C CYS A 88 14.09 -7.47 7.59
N THR A 89 12.93 -7.04 7.06
CA THR A 89 12.79 -5.78 6.34
C THR A 89 12.38 -4.64 7.27
N TYR A 90 11.42 -4.88 8.16
CA TYR A 90 10.83 -3.85 9.01
C TYR A 90 11.25 -4.03 10.47
N LYS A 91 11.96 -3.05 11.02
CA LYS A 91 12.42 -3.06 12.42
C LYS A 91 11.28 -3.11 13.45
N ARG A 92 10.10 -2.62 13.08
CA ARG A 92 8.91 -2.55 13.95
C ARG A 92 7.82 -3.51 13.50
N PHE A 93 8.19 -4.60 12.79
CA PHE A 93 7.22 -5.62 12.40
C PHE A 93 6.67 -6.32 13.64
N ASP A 94 5.36 -6.33 13.74
CA ASP A 94 4.60 -6.95 14.83
C ASP A 94 4.02 -8.28 14.36
N GLU A 95 4.75 -9.36 14.67
CA GLU A 95 4.41 -10.71 14.25
C GLU A 95 3.11 -11.20 14.92
N ASP A 96 2.90 -10.87 16.21
CA ASP A 96 1.71 -11.28 16.92
C ASP A 96 0.45 -10.61 16.36
N LEU A 97 0.56 -9.32 16.03
CA LEU A 97 -0.50 -8.59 15.35
C LEU A 97 -0.77 -9.17 13.96
N PHE A 98 0.28 -9.53 13.21
CA PHE A 98 0.15 -10.17 11.90
C PHE A 98 -0.61 -11.49 11.98
N HIS A 99 -0.24 -12.36 12.94
CA HIS A 99 -0.92 -13.62 13.17
C HIS A 99 -2.38 -13.43 13.57
N SER A 100 -2.67 -12.45 14.44
CA SER A 100 -4.04 -12.15 14.86
C SER A 100 -4.93 -11.74 13.68
N TYR A 101 -4.41 -10.93 12.77
CA TYR A 101 -5.14 -10.57 11.55
C TYR A 101 -5.28 -11.75 10.58
N CYS A 102 -4.26 -12.58 10.41
CA CYS A 102 -4.37 -13.78 9.58
C CYS A 102 -5.46 -14.72 10.10
N GLN A 103 -5.52 -14.93 11.42
CA GLN A 103 -6.59 -15.72 12.04
C GLN A 103 -7.97 -15.10 11.82
N ARG A 104 -8.09 -13.79 12.01
CA ARG A 104 -9.36 -13.06 11.88
C ARG A 104 -9.91 -13.07 10.46
N PHE A 105 -9.04 -13.00 9.45
CA PHE A 105 -9.41 -12.95 8.04
C PHE A 105 -9.32 -14.31 7.34
N ASP A 106 -9.14 -15.40 8.08
CA ASP A 106 -9.02 -16.76 7.57
C ASP A 106 -7.90 -16.91 6.51
N ILE A 107 -6.76 -16.26 6.75
CA ILE A 107 -5.58 -16.35 5.87
C ILE A 107 -4.67 -17.51 6.33
N PRO A 108 -4.56 -18.60 5.55
CA PRO A 108 -3.71 -19.74 5.92
C PRO A 108 -2.23 -19.40 5.78
N LEU A 109 -1.42 -19.79 6.77
CA LEU A 109 0.01 -19.44 6.83
C LEU A 109 0.89 -20.32 5.93
N ASP A 110 0.49 -21.56 5.70
CA ASP A 110 1.24 -22.61 5.02
C ASP A 110 0.97 -22.72 3.52
N LYS A 111 -0.07 -22.03 3.02
CA LYS A 111 -0.45 -22.07 1.61
C LYS A 111 0.27 -21.01 0.79
N LYS A 112 0.62 -21.37 -0.44
CA LYS A 112 1.21 -20.43 -1.41
C LYS A 112 0.19 -19.41 -1.87
N THR A 113 0.60 -18.15 -1.99
CA THR A 113 -0.30 -17.04 -2.35
C THR A 113 -0.92 -17.18 -3.73
N ARG A 114 -0.37 -17.99 -4.64
CA ARG A 114 -1.00 -18.35 -5.93
C ARG A 114 -2.35 -19.05 -5.77
N THR A 115 -2.60 -19.69 -4.63
CA THR A 115 -3.88 -20.39 -4.36
C THR A 115 -4.93 -19.48 -3.74
N PHE A 116 -4.58 -18.21 -3.46
CA PHE A 116 -5.48 -17.27 -2.84
C PHE A 116 -6.44 -16.66 -3.84
N SER A 117 -7.68 -16.44 -3.39
CA SER A 117 -8.63 -15.62 -4.12
C SER A 117 -8.16 -14.15 -4.18
N THR A 118 -8.73 -13.35 -5.07
CA THR A 118 -8.45 -11.91 -5.14
C THR A 118 -8.70 -11.23 -3.78
N GLY A 119 -9.79 -11.59 -3.09
CA GLY A 119 -10.10 -11.08 -1.75
C GLY A 119 -9.06 -11.46 -0.70
N MET A 120 -8.59 -12.70 -0.70
CA MET A 120 -7.54 -13.13 0.22
C MET A 120 -6.21 -12.40 -0.05
N LYS A 121 -5.85 -12.19 -1.31
CA LYS A 121 -4.66 -11.39 -1.68
C LYS A 121 -4.79 -9.94 -1.20
N ALA A 122 -5.95 -9.32 -1.39
CA ALA A 122 -6.20 -7.96 -0.93
C ALA A 122 -6.10 -7.85 0.61
N LYS A 123 -6.75 -8.76 1.34
CA LYS A 123 -6.65 -8.84 2.81
C LYS A 123 -5.19 -8.98 3.26
N LEU A 124 -4.43 -9.89 2.66
CA LEU A 124 -3.02 -10.08 2.99
C LEU A 124 -2.19 -8.82 2.76
N ASN A 125 -2.37 -8.12 1.64
CA ASN A 125 -1.66 -6.87 1.35
C ASN A 125 -1.94 -5.79 2.41
N ILE A 126 -3.19 -5.69 2.89
CA ILE A 126 -3.58 -4.76 3.95
C ILE A 126 -2.95 -5.16 5.29
N ILE A 127 -2.97 -6.46 5.65
CA ILE A 127 -2.31 -6.97 6.85
C ILE A 127 -0.82 -6.57 6.83
N ILE A 128 -0.13 -6.78 5.72
CA ILE A 128 1.29 -6.40 5.56
C ILE A 128 1.49 -4.91 5.80
N ALA A 129 0.63 -4.06 5.23
CA ALA A 129 0.76 -2.61 5.34
C ALA A 129 0.50 -2.10 6.77
N LEU A 130 -0.30 -2.79 7.57
CA LEU A 130 -0.68 -2.37 8.92
C LEU A 130 0.29 -2.85 10.01
N THR A 131 0.98 -3.98 9.82
CA THR A 131 1.64 -4.73 10.90
C THR A 131 3.09 -4.33 11.17
N HIS A 132 3.57 -3.23 10.60
CA HIS A 132 4.88 -2.64 10.96
C HIS A 132 4.77 -1.23 11.56
N HIS A 133 3.60 -0.89 12.12
CA HIS A 133 3.31 0.39 12.77
C HIS A 133 3.67 1.60 11.89
N ALA A 134 3.21 1.57 10.66
CA ALA A 134 3.41 2.63 9.68
C ALA A 134 2.85 3.98 10.19
N GLN A 135 3.56 5.07 9.94
CA GLN A 135 3.10 6.43 10.22
C GLN A 135 2.29 7.01 9.04
N LEU A 136 2.44 6.42 7.87
CA LEU A 136 1.75 6.77 6.64
C LEU A 136 1.27 5.51 5.95
N LEU A 137 -0.01 5.47 5.58
CA LEU A 137 -0.58 4.43 4.73
C LEU A 137 -0.92 5.02 3.36
N ILE A 138 -0.46 4.37 2.30
CA ILE A 138 -0.81 4.69 0.91
C ILE A 138 -1.56 3.50 0.34
N LEU A 139 -2.84 3.71 0.03
CA LEU A 139 -3.73 2.68 -0.48
C LEU A 139 -4.24 3.09 -1.87
N ASP A 140 -3.78 2.39 -2.91
CA ASP A 140 -4.23 2.61 -4.31
C ASP A 140 -5.25 1.55 -4.68
N GLU A 141 -6.53 1.92 -4.65
CA GLU A 141 -7.67 1.06 -4.95
C GLU A 141 -7.67 -0.28 -4.17
N PRO A 142 -7.49 -0.29 -2.84
CA PRO A 142 -7.25 -1.51 -2.06
C PRO A 142 -8.42 -2.51 -2.11
N THR A 143 -9.59 -2.08 -2.56
CA THR A 143 -10.81 -2.90 -2.67
C THR A 143 -11.27 -3.10 -4.11
N ALA A 144 -10.46 -2.73 -5.10
CA ALA A 144 -10.82 -2.91 -6.51
C ALA A 144 -11.00 -4.40 -6.84
N GLY A 145 -12.08 -4.70 -7.56
CA GLY A 145 -12.40 -6.07 -7.97
C GLY A 145 -12.89 -7.01 -6.86
N LEU A 146 -13.16 -6.47 -5.66
CA LEU A 146 -13.73 -7.24 -4.56
C LEU A 146 -15.27 -7.22 -4.57
N ASP A 147 -15.86 -8.31 -4.12
CA ASP A 147 -17.29 -8.35 -3.82
C ASP A 147 -17.61 -7.45 -2.60
N VAL A 148 -18.92 -7.15 -2.44
CA VAL A 148 -19.41 -6.21 -1.41
C VAL A 148 -19.04 -6.69 0.01
N LEU A 149 -19.19 -7.98 0.30
CA LEU A 149 -18.93 -8.52 1.65
C LEU A 149 -17.47 -8.42 2.01
N THR A 150 -16.57 -8.82 1.11
CA THR A 150 -15.12 -8.70 1.31
C THR A 150 -14.69 -7.24 1.45
N ARG A 151 -15.31 -6.32 0.71
CA ARG A 151 -15.06 -4.88 0.83
C ARG A 151 -15.43 -4.35 2.21
N ASP A 152 -16.61 -4.70 2.71
CA ASP A 152 -17.09 -4.26 4.03
C ASP A 152 -16.19 -4.80 5.15
N GLU A 153 -15.75 -6.05 5.06
CA GLU A 153 -14.80 -6.63 6.03
C GLU A 153 -13.47 -5.86 6.10
N ILE A 154 -13.01 -5.30 4.99
CA ILE A 154 -11.77 -4.51 4.91
C ILE A 154 -11.96 -3.09 5.43
N LEU A 155 -13.12 -2.47 5.19
CA LEU A 155 -13.38 -1.06 5.52
C LEU A 155 -13.75 -0.83 7.00
N ILE A 156 -14.00 -1.87 7.77
CA ILE A 156 -14.32 -1.76 9.22
C ILE A 156 -13.05 -1.46 10.06
N TYR A 157 -11.90 -1.31 9.46
CA TYR A 157 -10.59 -1.04 10.07
C TYR A 157 -9.95 0.21 9.52
#